data_0d2ed5437ea9810b8b8dd94e30e3947c
#
_entry.id   0d2ed5437ea9810b8b8dd94e30e3947c
#
_cell.length_a   1.000
_cell.length_b   1.000
_cell.length_c   1.000
_cell.angle_alpha   90.00
_cell.angle_beta   90.00
_cell.angle_gamma   90.00
#
_symmetry.space_group_name_H-M   'P 1'
#
loop_
_entity.id
_entity.type
_entity.pdbx_description
1 polymer ?
#
loop_
_entity_poly.entity_id
_entity_poly.type
_entity_poly.pdbx_seq_one_letter_code
_entity_poly.pdbx_strand_id
1 'polypeptide(L)'
;MAKVKIYPGTLSGIVNVPSSKSMGHREIICAALAQGISVIDNISMSDDIKATLRCLKALGVQSELTASRSKGRSAVKIYGEGTVKATGDECDCGESGSTLRFLLPLGALCGAPVTFTGAGRLGERPLKPYYDIFDMQGVKYAPAQGLPVTVEGRLHSGKFTLPGNVSSQFISGLLFALPLLEGDSEIIITTPLESQSYVDLTLAALKKYGIKVINNNYKTFTVPGRQKYQCRSAVVEGDWSQAAFWLAAGCLNGNIILSLIHISEPTRHLRIS
;
A
#
# COMPACT_ATOMS: atom_id res chain seq x y z
N MET A 1 14.93 -4.65 27.91
CA MET A 1 15.63 -4.42 26.63
C MET A 1 16.75 -5.44 26.49
N ALA A 2 16.78 -6.17 25.38
CA ALA A 2 17.89 -7.08 25.08
C ALA A 2 19.16 -6.25 24.76
N LYS A 3 20.29 -6.61 25.36
CA LYS A 3 21.59 -6.01 25.01
C LYS A 3 22.22 -6.85 23.91
N VAL A 4 22.59 -6.22 22.80
CA VAL A 4 23.30 -6.86 21.70
C VAL A 4 24.75 -6.38 21.71
N LYS A 5 25.71 -7.29 21.64
CA LYS A 5 27.13 -6.98 21.49
C LYS A 5 27.55 -7.31 20.06
N ILE A 6 28.07 -6.32 19.35
CA ILE A 6 28.55 -6.45 17.97
C ILE A 6 30.08 -6.51 17.99
N TYR A 7 30.64 -7.51 17.33
CA TYR A 7 32.07 -7.65 17.14
C TYR A 7 32.46 -7.22 15.71
N PRO A 8 33.55 -6.49 15.51
CA PRO A 8 34.06 -6.21 14.17
C PRO A 8 34.38 -7.50 13.42
N GLY A 9 34.05 -7.54 12.13
CA GLY A 9 34.32 -8.69 11.28
C GLY A 9 34.04 -8.39 9.82
N THR A 10 34.64 -9.17 8.92
CA THR A 10 34.37 -9.11 7.49
C THR A 10 33.10 -9.88 7.18
N LEU A 11 32.17 -9.29 6.44
CA LEU A 11 30.95 -9.94 6.01
C LEU A 11 31.12 -10.55 4.62
N SER A 12 30.77 -11.81 4.47
CA SER A 12 30.80 -12.51 3.19
C SER A 12 29.65 -13.51 3.09
N GLY A 13 29.13 -13.71 1.89
CA GLY A 13 28.08 -14.70 1.63
C GLY A 13 26.94 -14.21 0.77
N ILE A 14 25.91 -15.05 0.63
CA ILE A 14 24.72 -14.78 -0.15
C ILE A 14 23.58 -14.40 0.80
N VAL A 15 22.97 -13.24 0.55
CA VAL A 15 21.80 -12.75 1.31
C VAL A 15 20.57 -12.74 0.43
N ASN A 16 19.56 -13.51 0.84
CA ASN A 16 18.23 -13.42 0.23
C ASN A 16 17.46 -12.27 0.89
N VAL A 17 17.27 -11.19 0.15
CA VAL A 17 16.56 -10.02 0.64
C VAL A 17 15.08 -10.36 0.90
N PRO A 18 14.48 -9.92 2.03
CA PRO A 18 13.06 -10.11 2.26
C PRO A 18 12.22 -9.43 1.18
N SER A 19 11.00 -9.94 0.95
CA SER A 19 10.07 -9.32 0.01
C SER A 19 9.65 -7.93 0.46
N SER A 20 9.43 -7.04 -0.52
CA SER A 20 9.03 -5.66 -0.26
C SER A 20 7.65 -5.57 0.40
N LYS A 21 7.63 -5.11 1.65
CA LYS A 21 6.39 -4.85 2.37
C LYS A 21 5.54 -3.82 1.63
N SER A 22 6.18 -2.78 1.11
CA SER A 22 5.53 -1.69 0.39
C SER A 22 4.83 -2.15 -0.90
N MET A 23 5.45 -3.07 -1.65
CA MET A 23 4.81 -3.68 -2.82
C MET A 23 3.75 -4.71 -2.39
N GLY A 24 4.00 -5.49 -1.35
CA GLY A 24 3.05 -6.47 -0.81
C GLY A 24 1.68 -5.85 -0.50
N HIS A 25 1.64 -4.73 0.20
CA HIS A 25 0.39 -3.99 0.44
C HIS A 25 -0.33 -3.64 -0.88
N ARG A 26 0.40 -3.11 -1.85
CA ARG A 26 -0.15 -2.64 -3.12
C ARG A 26 -0.70 -3.77 -3.98
N GLU A 27 0.05 -4.85 -4.11
CA GLU A 27 -0.38 -6.03 -4.85
C GLU A 27 -1.62 -6.66 -4.21
N ILE A 28 -1.66 -6.78 -2.87
CA ILE A 28 -2.81 -7.31 -2.13
C ILE A 28 -4.05 -6.43 -2.33
N ILE A 29 -3.92 -5.10 -2.23
CA ILE A 29 -5.06 -4.19 -2.39
C ILE A 29 -5.56 -4.20 -3.83
N CYS A 30 -4.68 -4.13 -4.84
CA CYS A 30 -5.09 -4.22 -6.23
C CYS A 30 -5.77 -5.56 -6.55
N ALA A 31 -5.27 -6.68 -5.99
CA ALA A 31 -5.87 -7.99 -6.12
C ALA A 31 -7.27 -8.07 -5.48
N ALA A 32 -7.45 -7.42 -4.33
CA ALA A 32 -8.74 -7.35 -3.63
C ALA A 32 -9.80 -6.58 -4.43
N LEU A 33 -9.37 -5.54 -5.17
CA LEU A 33 -10.24 -4.71 -6.01
C LEU A 33 -10.49 -5.31 -7.41
N ALA A 34 -9.76 -6.37 -7.79
CA ALA A 34 -9.96 -7.06 -9.05
C ALA A 34 -11.14 -8.02 -8.97
N GLN A 35 -11.84 -8.23 -10.09
CA GLN A 35 -12.87 -9.26 -10.16
C GLN A 35 -12.25 -10.61 -10.54
N GLY A 36 -12.33 -11.59 -9.63
CA GLY A 36 -11.80 -12.93 -9.84
C GLY A 36 -10.71 -13.31 -8.85
N ILE A 37 -9.90 -14.30 -9.21
CA ILE A 37 -8.87 -14.86 -8.32
C ILE A 37 -7.50 -14.32 -8.71
N SER A 38 -6.80 -13.77 -7.73
CA SER A 38 -5.40 -13.36 -7.84
C SER A 38 -4.54 -14.18 -6.88
N VAL A 39 -3.31 -14.49 -7.30
CA VAL A 39 -2.33 -15.17 -6.43
C VAL A 39 -1.10 -14.28 -6.30
N ILE A 40 -0.83 -13.84 -5.09
CA ILE A 40 0.33 -12.99 -4.79
C ILE A 40 1.37 -13.83 -4.07
N ASP A 41 2.46 -14.12 -4.76
CA ASP A 41 3.55 -14.95 -4.26
C ASP A 41 4.68 -14.11 -3.63
N ASN A 42 5.58 -14.77 -2.91
CA ASN A 42 6.74 -14.18 -2.24
C ASN A 42 6.35 -13.09 -1.23
N ILE A 43 5.36 -13.32 -0.38
CA ILE A 43 4.95 -12.38 0.67
C ILE A 43 5.64 -12.71 1.99
N SER A 44 6.24 -11.71 2.64
CA SER A 44 6.61 -11.75 4.05
C SER A 44 5.40 -11.39 4.90
N MET A 45 4.93 -12.31 5.72
CA MET A 45 3.74 -12.12 6.58
C MET A 45 4.07 -11.28 7.82
N SER A 46 4.47 -10.01 7.59
CA SER A 46 4.62 -9.02 8.65
C SER A 46 3.26 -8.67 9.27
N ASP A 47 3.27 -8.10 10.48
CA ASP A 47 2.02 -7.71 11.14
C ASP A 47 1.25 -6.64 10.34
N ASP A 48 1.95 -5.77 9.62
CA ASP A 48 1.32 -4.81 8.71
C ASP A 48 0.57 -5.51 7.55
N ILE A 49 1.15 -6.55 6.94
CA ILE A 49 0.50 -7.34 5.88
C ILE A 49 -0.70 -8.10 6.43
N LYS A 50 -0.56 -8.71 7.61
CA LYS A 50 -1.67 -9.38 8.28
C LYS A 50 -2.82 -8.40 8.58
N ALA A 51 -2.48 -7.17 9.03
CA ALA A 51 -3.46 -6.12 9.27
C ALA A 51 -4.22 -5.74 7.97
N THR A 52 -3.50 -5.60 6.85
CA THR A 52 -4.15 -5.32 5.55
C THR A 52 -5.14 -6.44 5.16
N LEU A 53 -4.75 -7.70 5.32
CA LEU A 53 -5.63 -8.84 5.02
C LEU A 53 -6.86 -8.89 5.94
N ARG A 54 -6.69 -8.60 7.25
CA ARG A 54 -7.81 -8.50 8.20
C ARG A 54 -8.79 -7.40 7.82
N CYS A 55 -8.28 -6.20 7.53
CA CYS A 55 -9.13 -5.08 7.11
C CYS A 55 -9.85 -5.37 5.78
N LEU A 56 -9.16 -5.98 4.81
CA LEU A 56 -9.81 -6.39 3.55
C LEU A 56 -10.91 -7.43 3.78
N LYS A 57 -10.74 -8.34 4.75
CA LYS A 57 -11.80 -9.27 5.16
C LYS A 57 -13.01 -8.52 5.73
N ALA A 58 -12.80 -7.52 6.59
CA ALA A 58 -13.86 -6.64 7.11
C ALA A 58 -14.49 -5.77 5.99
N LEU A 59 -13.80 -5.59 4.88
CA LEU A 59 -14.30 -4.97 3.66
C LEU A 59 -14.86 -6.00 2.64
N GLY A 60 -15.15 -7.22 3.08
CA GLY A 60 -15.85 -8.25 2.30
C GLY A 60 -14.96 -9.07 1.37
N VAL A 61 -13.63 -8.92 1.41
CA VAL A 61 -12.70 -9.64 0.53
C VAL A 61 -12.21 -10.91 1.21
N GLN A 62 -12.37 -12.06 0.57
CA GLN A 62 -11.87 -13.34 1.06
C GLN A 62 -10.43 -13.58 0.62
N SER A 63 -9.63 -14.20 1.48
CA SER A 63 -8.25 -14.56 1.15
C SER A 63 -7.81 -15.83 1.88
N GLU A 64 -6.89 -16.57 1.26
CA GLU A 64 -6.31 -17.79 1.78
C GLU A 64 -4.78 -17.73 1.72
N LEU A 65 -4.12 -18.19 2.77
CA LEU A 65 -2.68 -18.41 2.75
C LEU A 65 -2.38 -19.73 2.05
N THR A 66 -1.42 -19.69 1.13
CA THR A 66 -0.96 -20.86 0.39
C THR A 66 0.56 -20.96 0.43
N ALA A 67 1.10 -22.11 0.06
CA ALA A 67 2.53 -22.28 -0.04
C ALA A 67 3.13 -21.38 -1.13
N SER A 68 4.19 -20.66 -0.80
CA SER A 68 4.99 -19.91 -1.76
C SER A 68 5.98 -20.83 -2.48
N ARG A 69 6.33 -20.49 -3.71
CA ARG A 69 7.46 -21.10 -4.43
C ARG A 69 8.80 -20.72 -3.79
N SER A 70 8.84 -19.62 -3.06
CA SER A 70 10.02 -19.11 -2.37
C SER A 70 10.11 -19.67 -0.96
N LYS A 71 11.21 -20.35 -0.62
CA LYS A 71 11.44 -20.96 0.70
C LYS A 71 11.32 -19.90 1.82
N GLY A 72 10.54 -20.23 2.87
CA GLY A 72 10.34 -19.34 4.03
C GLY A 72 9.44 -18.13 3.74
N ARG A 73 8.69 -18.14 2.63
CA ARG A 73 7.72 -17.12 2.25
C ARG A 73 6.32 -17.73 2.16
N SER A 74 5.34 -16.86 2.06
CA SER A 74 3.93 -17.23 1.85
C SER A 74 3.45 -16.73 0.49
N ALA A 75 2.44 -17.38 -0.05
CA ALA A 75 1.61 -16.83 -1.10
C ALA A 75 0.21 -16.58 -0.53
N VAL A 76 -0.49 -15.60 -1.08
CA VAL A 76 -1.86 -15.26 -0.70
C VAL A 76 -2.73 -15.34 -1.94
N LYS A 77 -3.76 -16.15 -1.86
CA LYS A 77 -4.82 -16.23 -2.86
C LYS A 77 -5.95 -15.29 -2.41
N ILE A 78 -6.34 -14.38 -3.28
CA ILE A 78 -7.33 -13.34 -3.01
C ILE A 78 -8.50 -13.50 -3.96
N TYR A 79 -9.70 -13.50 -3.41
CA TYR A 79 -10.97 -13.62 -4.12
C TYR A 79 -11.62 -12.24 -4.17
N GLY A 80 -11.32 -11.48 -5.21
CA GLY A 80 -11.85 -10.13 -5.38
C GLY A 80 -13.20 -10.12 -6.10
N GLU A 81 -14.05 -9.19 -5.71
CA GLU A 81 -15.39 -9.01 -6.31
C GLU A 81 -15.47 -7.74 -7.19
N GLY A 82 -14.34 -7.07 -7.46
CA GLY A 82 -14.29 -5.84 -8.23
C GLY A 82 -14.65 -4.58 -7.43
N THR A 83 -15.02 -4.74 -6.16
CA THR A 83 -15.38 -3.66 -5.24
C THR A 83 -15.19 -4.12 -3.80
N VAL A 84 -15.34 -3.19 -2.86
CA VAL A 84 -15.38 -3.48 -1.41
C VAL A 84 -16.75 -3.15 -0.85
N LYS A 85 -17.12 -3.81 0.25
CA LYS A 85 -18.38 -3.60 0.96
C LYS A 85 -18.16 -3.75 2.47
N ALA A 86 -18.82 -2.92 3.26
CA ALA A 86 -18.80 -3.06 4.71
C ALA A 86 -19.50 -4.37 5.14
N THR A 87 -18.83 -5.18 5.95
CA THR A 87 -19.44 -6.39 6.54
C THR A 87 -20.07 -6.11 7.91
N GLY A 88 -19.78 -4.98 8.52
CA GLY A 88 -20.08 -4.65 9.91
C GLY A 88 -18.94 -4.96 10.88
N ASP A 89 -17.91 -5.66 10.42
CA ASP A 89 -16.72 -5.91 11.22
C ASP A 89 -15.78 -4.68 11.23
N GLU A 90 -14.97 -4.57 12.29
CA GLU A 90 -13.97 -3.52 12.39
C GLU A 90 -12.71 -3.83 11.56
N CYS A 91 -12.19 -2.80 10.93
CA CYS A 91 -10.90 -2.84 10.23
C CYS A 91 -9.74 -2.62 11.22
N ASP A 92 -9.28 -3.70 11.88
CA ASP A 92 -8.13 -3.62 12.79
C ASP A 92 -6.82 -3.46 12.01
N CYS A 93 -6.30 -2.24 12.02
CA CYS A 93 -5.05 -1.86 11.36
C CYS A 93 -3.79 -2.22 12.19
N GLY A 94 -3.93 -2.67 13.45
CA GLY A 94 -2.80 -2.83 14.35
C GLY A 94 -2.00 -1.53 14.45
N GLU A 95 -0.69 -1.56 14.21
CA GLU A 95 0.15 -0.35 14.14
C GLU A 95 0.45 0.12 12.69
N SER A 96 -0.21 -0.48 11.69
CA SER A 96 0.07 -0.24 10.28
C SER A 96 -0.55 1.05 9.74
N GLY A 97 0.28 2.08 9.61
CA GLY A 97 -0.13 3.33 8.96
C GLY A 97 -0.41 3.17 7.47
N SER A 98 0.23 2.22 6.79
CA SER A 98 -0.05 1.92 5.38
C SER A 98 -1.43 1.32 5.22
N THR A 99 -1.79 0.33 6.05
CA THR A 99 -3.12 -0.27 6.05
C THR A 99 -4.20 0.78 6.24
N LEU A 100 -4.10 1.58 7.29
CA LEU A 100 -5.09 2.62 7.60
C LEU A 100 -5.25 3.60 6.45
N ARG A 101 -4.15 4.20 5.98
CA ARG A 101 -4.21 5.26 4.96
C ARG A 101 -4.56 4.76 3.56
N PHE A 102 -4.24 3.51 3.23
CA PHE A 102 -4.62 2.94 1.95
C PHE A 102 -6.09 2.52 1.90
N LEU A 103 -6.63 2.04 3.02
CA LEU A 103 -7.98 1.49 3.04
C LEU A 103 -9.06 2.50 3.48
N LEU A 104 -8.69 3.59 4.15
CA LEU A 104 -9.66 4.59 4.60
C LEU A 104 -10.49 5.17 3.43
N PRO A 105 -9.90 5.55 2.27
CA PRO A 105 -10.69 5.97 1.11
C PRO A 105 -11.56 4.86 0.51
N LEU A 106 -11.12 3.60 0.60
CA LEU A 106 -11.92 2.45 0.17
C LEU A 106 -13.13 2.23 1.09
N GLY A 107 -12.97 2.43 2.40
CA GLY A 107 -14.08 2.45 3.35
C GLY A 107 -15.14 3.49 2.98
N ALA A 108 -14.70 4.66 2.51
CA ALA A 108 -15.60 5.71 2.02
C ALA A 108 -16.24 5.42 0.65
N LEU A 109 -16.02 4.26 0.05
CA LEU A 109 -16.77 3.78 -1.13
C LEU A 109 -17.94 2.87 -0.75
N CYS A 110 -17.95 2.34 0.47
CA CYS A 110 -18.93 1.32 0.87
C CYS A 110 -20.37 1.88 1.01
N GLY A 111 -20.53 3.19 1.23
CA GLY A 111 -21.83 3.81 1.44
C GLY A 111 -22.50 3.44 2.78
N ALA A 112 -21.83 2.67 3.62
CA ALA A 112 -22.25 2.25 4.96
C ALA A 112 -21.11 2.55 5.94
N PRO A 113 -21.35 2.65 7.26
CA PRO A 113 -20.31 2.90 8.24
C PRO A 113 -19.23 1.83 8.21
N VAL A 114 -17.95 2.27 8.17
CA VAL A 114 -16.77 1.42 8.30
C VAL A 114 -15.90 1.97 9.41
N THR A 115 -15.62 1.16 10.42
CA THR A 115 -14.80 1.55 11.58
C THR A 115 -13.39 0.99 11.43
N PHE A 116 -12.40 1.88 11.52
CA PHE A 116 -11.00 1.54 11.54
C PHE A 116 -10.46 1.66 12.97
N THR A 117 -9.84 0.60 13.46
CA THR A 117 -9.20 0.54 14.77
C THR A 117 -7.69 0.38 14.62
N GLY A 118 -6.96 0.55 15.69
CA GLY A 118 -5.52 0.35 15.69
C GLY A 118 -4.92 0.40 17.08
N ALA A 119 -3.62 0.12 17.17
CA ALA A 119 -2.88 0.01 18.40
C ALA A 119 -1.64 0.92 18.40
N GLY A 120 -0.99 1.00 19.56
CA GLY A 120 0.24 1.74 19.76
C GLY A 120 0.10 3.22 19.39
N ARG A 121 1.06 3.72 18.61
CA ARG A 121 1.09 5.13 18.20
C ARG A 121 0.33 5.40 16.89
N LEU A 122 -0.45 4.46 16.37
CA LEU A 122 -1.18 4.67 15.11
C LEU A 122 -2.22 5.79 15.23
N GLY A 123 -2.92 5.88 16.35
CA GLY A 123 -3.91 6.94 16.62
C GLY A 123 -3.34 8.35 16.71
N GLU A 124 -2.02 8.50 16.94
CA GLU A 124 -1.34 9.78 16.96
C GLU A 124 -1.00 10.31 15.55
N ARG A 125 -1.05 9.43 14.54
CA ARG A 125 -0.67 9.80 13.17
C ARG A 125 -1.75 10.64 12.51
N PRO A 126 -1.39 11.76 11.83
CA PRO A 126 -2.38 12.66 11.25
C PRO A 126 -3.17 11.98 10.13
N LEU A 127 -4.49 12.22 10.13
CA LEU A 127 -5.42 11.85 9.06
C LEU A 127 -6.07 13.09 8.42
N LYS A 128 -5.70 14.29 8.89
CA LYS A 128 -6.25 15.56 8.41
C LYS A 128 -6.36 15.68 6.89
N PRO A 129 -5.37 15.27 6.06
CA PRO A 129 -5.53 15.38 4.60
C PRO A 129 -6.75 14.62 4.04
N TYR A 130 -7.17 13.52 4.68
CA TYR A 130 -8.41 12.85 4.31
C TYR A 130 -9.64 13.52 4.88
N TYR A 131 -9.56 14.06 6.10
CA TYR A 131 -10.69 14.75 6.70
C TYR A 131 -11.06 16.01 5.91
N ASP A 132 -10.08 16.77 5.43
CA ASP A 132 -10.32 17.92 4.55
C ASP A 132 -11.03 17.52 3.25
N ILE A 133 -10.69 16.35 2.68
CA ILE A 133 -11.37 15.78 1.52
C ILE A 133 -12.79 15.33 1.88
N PHE A 134 -12.96 14.65 3.01
CA PHE A 134 -14.25 14.13 3.45
C PHE A 134 -15.25 15.27 3.71
N ASP A 135 -14.80 16.36 4.34
CA ASP A 135 -15.61 17.56 4.55
C ASP A 135 -16.11 18.14 3.21
N MET A 136 -15.23 18.24 2.20
CA MET A 136 -15.62 18.71 0.88
C MET A 136 -16.55 17.74 0.13
N GLN A 137 -16.46 16.46 0.39
CA GLN A 137 -17.22 15.39 -0.26
C GLN A 137 -18.51 15.00 0.49
N GLY A 138 -18.75 15.59 1.67
CA GLY A 138 -19.89 15.23 2.52
C GLY A 138 -19.81 13.82 3.13
N VAL A 139 -18.60 13.25 3.21
CA VAL A 139 -18.35 11.97 3.90
C VAL A 139 -18.23 12.26 5.40
N LYS A 140 -19.07 11.61 6.19
CA LYS A 140 -19.01 11.75 7.66
C LYS A 140 -17.86 10.94 8.23
N TYR A 141 -17.24 11.45 9.28
CA TYR A 141 -16.22 10.74 10.06
C TYR A 141 -16.26 11.13 11.53
N ALA A 142 -15.95 10.21 12.41
CA ALA A 142 -15.88 10.45 13.85
C ALA A 142 -14.98 9.41 14.52
N PRO A 143 -14.16 9.83 15.51
CA PRO A 143 -13.84 11.20 15.91
C PRO A 143 -12.87 11.89 14.93
N ALA A 144 -12.72 13.19 15.04
CA ALA A 144 -11.78 13.98 14.24
C ALA A 144 -10.30 13.75 14.60
N GLN A 145 -10.00 13.07 15.69
CA GLN A 145 -8.65 12.71 16.13
C GLN A 145 -8.62 11.33 16.76
N GLY A 146 -7.54 10.60 16.51
CA GLY A 146 -7.30 9.31 17.11
C GLY A 146 -8.01 8.14 16.42
N LEU A 147 -7.97 7.02 17.08
CA LEU A 147 -8.64 5.78 16.71
C LEU A 147 -9.47 5.29 17.92
N PRO A 148 -10.58 4.58 17.71
CA PRO A 148 -11.14 4.19 16.40
C PRO A 148 -11.69 5.37 15.61
N VAL A 149 -11.67 5.30 14.27
CA VAL A 149 -12.34 6.26 13.39
C VAL A 149 -13.37 5.55 12.52
N THR A 150 -14.60 6.03 12.53
CA THR A 150 -15.66 5.54 11.64
C THR A 150 -15.84 6.51 10.50
N VAL A 151 -15.89 6.01 9.26
CA VAL A 151 -16.25 6.77 8.06
C VAL A 151 -17.57 6.27 7.52
N GLU A 152 -18.46 7.21 7.16
CA GLU A 152 -19.80 6.90 6.61
C GLU A 152 -20.10 7.85 5.46
N GLY A 153 -20.47 7.30 4.33
CA GLY A 153 -20.79 8.08 3.14
C GLY A 153 -20.13 7.49 1.90
N ARG A 154 -20.10 8.30 0.86
CA ARG A 154 -19.57 7.87 -0.43
C ARG A 154 -18.75 8.97 -1.08
N LEU A 155 -17.53 8.65 -1.47
CA LEU A 155 -16.73 9.53 -2.31
C LEU A 155 -17.35 9.67 -3.70
N HIS A 156 -17.31 10.85 -4.25
CA HIS A 156 -17.74 11.20 -5.61
C HIS A 156 -16.54 11.60 -6.44
N SER A 157 -16.61 11.40 -7.76
CA SER A 157 -15.58 11.86 -8.69
C SER A 157 -15.45 13.39 -8.67
N GLY A 158 -14.25 13.88 -8.98
CA GLY A 158 -13.97 15.30 -8.98
C GLY A 158 -12.53 15.63 -8.61
N LYS A 159 -12.35 16.81 -8.00
CA LYS A 159 -11.01 17.29 -7.60
C LYS A 159 -10.72 16.97 -6.15
N PHE A 160 -9.53 16.42 -5.93
CA PHE A 160 -9.01 16.02 -4.61
C PHE A 160 -7.70 16.77 -4.36
N THR A 161 -7.73 17.75 -3.47
CA THR A 161 -6.57 18.60 -3.19
C THR A 161 -5.90 18.16 -1.89
N LEU A 162 -4.59 17.92 -1.92
CA LEU A 162 -3.83 17.56 -0.73
C LEU A 162 -2.35 17.98 -0.81
N PRO A 163 -1.69 18.18 0.35
CA PRO A 163 -0.28 18.51 0.39
C PRO A 163 0.60 17.31 0.02
N GLY A 164 1.68 17.54 -0.74
CA GLY A 164 2.65 16.52 -1.13
C GLY A 164 3.72 16.21 -0.09
N ASN A 165 3.87 17.06 0.93
CA ASN A 165 4.93 16.98 1.94
C ASN A 165 4.50 16.33 3.26
N VAL A 166 3.29 15.76 3.35
CA VAL A 166 2.83 15.07 4.57
C VAL A 166 3.12 13.58 4.50
N SER A 167 2.60 12.89 3.49
CA SER A 167 2.89 11.48 3.24
C SER A 167 2.33 11.04 1.88
N SER A 168 3.14 10.35 1.10
CA SER A 168 2.73 9.71 -0.16
C SER A 168 1.62 8.65 0.00
N GLN A 169 1.38 8.19 1.24
CA GLN A 169 0.33 7.20 1.53
C GLN A 169 -1.07 7.76 1.29
N PHE A 170 -1.30 9.07 1.49
CA PHE A 170 -2.59 9.71 1.21
C PHE A 170 -2.90 9.70 -0.28
N ILE A 171 -1.90 10.01 -1.11
CA ILE A 171 -2.03 9.95 -2.57
C ILE A 171 -2.30 8.50 -3.01
N SER A 172 -1.52 7.55 -2.48
CA SER A 172 -1.67 6.13 -2.81
C SER A 172 -3.06 5.59 -2.47
N GLY A 173 -3.60 5.95 -1.31
CA GLY A 173 -4.95 5.53 -0.90
C GLY A 173 -6.04 6.05 -1.85
N LEU A 174 -5.96 7.33 -2.25
CA LEU A 174 -6.87 7.87 -3.27
C LEU A 174 -6.70 7.15 -4.61
N LEU A 175 -5.46 6.91 -5.04
CA LEU A 175 -5.19 6.22 -6.30
C LEU A 175 -5.77 4.81 -6.36
N PHE A 176 -5.96 4.12 -5.22
CA PHE A 176 -6.68 2.84 -5.19
C PHE A 176 -8.20 3.01 -5.31
N ALA A 177 -8.77 4.08 -4.75
CA ALA A 177 -10.21 4.27 -4.67
C ALA A 177 -10.80 4.94 -5.92
N LEU A 178 -10.14 5.99 -6.44
CA LEU A 178 -10.68 6.84 -7.49
C LEU A 178 -10.98 6.14 -8.83
N PRO A 179 -10.23 5.12 -9.27
CA PRO A 179 -10.57 4.37 -10.49
C PRO A 179 -11.95 3.73 -10.48
N LEU A 180 -12.49 3.44 -9.28
CA LEU A 180 -13.79 2.79 -9.09
C LEU A 180 -14.97 3.75 -9.13
N LEU A 181 -14.72 5.07 -9.11
CA LEU A 181 -15.78 6.08 -9.12
C LEU A 181 -16.45 6.19 -10.49
N GLU A 182 -17.67 6.73 -10.52
CA GLU A 182 -18.49 6.85 -11.72
C GLU A 182 -17.95 7.83 -12.78
N GLY A 183 -17.17 8.83 -12.39
CA GLY A 183 -16.59 9.82 -13.26
C GLY A 183 -15.09 9.97 -13.05
N ASP A 184 -14.48 10.79 -13.89
CA ASP A 184 -13.06 11.10 -13.81
C ASP A 184 -12.72 11.92 -12.57
N SER A 185 -11.54 11.72 -12.05
CA SER A 185 -11.05 12.44 -10.88
C SER A 185 -9.64 13.00 -11.12
N GLU A 186 -9.31 14.05 -10.38
CA GLU A 186 -8.01 14.69 -10.43
C GLU A 186 -7.48 14.87 -9.00
N ILE A 187 -6.28 14.35 -8.72
CA ILE A 187 -5.56 14.63 -7.48
C ILE A 187 -4.63 15.82 -7.75
N ILE A 188 -4.78 16.89 -6.98
CA ILE A 188 -4.00 18.13 -7.09
C ILE A 188 -3.05 18.20 -5.89
N ILE A 189 -1.75 18.27 -6.16
CA ILE A 189 -0.72 18.34 -5.14
C ILE A 189 -0.31 19.80 -4.94
N THR A 190 -0.52 20.32 -3.72
CA THR A 190 -0.35 21.75 -3.42
C THR A 190 1.05 22.16 -2.98
N THR A 191 1.87 21.21 -2.54
CA THR A 191 3.27 21.44 -2.15
C THR A 191 4.18 20.45 -2.91
N PRO A 192 5.49 20.66 -2.97
CA PRO A 192 6.39 19.68 -3.58
C PRO A 192 6.15 18.28 -3.02
N LEU A 193 6.06 17.28 -3.91
CA LEU A 193 5.82 15.91 -3.51
C LEU A 193 7.10 15.28 -2.96
N GLU A 194 7.07 14.98 -1.67
CA GLU A 194 8.09 14.14 -1.03
C GLU A 194 7.80 12.66 -1.29
N SER A 195 8.85 11.84 -1.24
CA SER A 195 8.71 10.38 -1.39
C SER A 195 8.02 9.95 -2.70
N GLN A 196 8.36 10.59 -3.83
CA GLN A 196 7.81 10.28 -5.17
C GLN A 196 7.91 8.79 -5.50
N SER A 197 9.02 8.15 -5.14
CA SER A 197 9.24 6.71 -5.39
C SER A 197 8.14 5.81 -4.85
N TYR A 198 7.52 6.16 -3.71
CA TYR A 198 6.39 5.39 -3.18
C TYR A 198 5.09 5.60 -3.96
N VAL A 199 4.90 6.76 -4.57
CA VAL A 199 3.80 6.98 -5.52
C VAL A 199 4.06 6.18 -6.79
N ASP A 200 5.30 6.15 -7.29
CA ASP A 200 5.69 5.34 -8.45
C ASP A 200 5.42 3.85 -8.23
N LEU A 201 5.70 3.32 -7.03
CA LEU A 201 5.33 1.95 -6.67
C LEU A 201 3.80 1.72 -6.79
N THR A 202 2.99 2.70 -6.41
CA THR A 202 1.53 2.61 -6.53
C THR A 202 1.11 2.65 -8.00
N LEU A 203 1.65 3.58 -8.78
CA LEU A 203 1.37 3.69 -10.21
C LEU A 203 1.78 2.41 -10.97
N ALA A 204 2.94 1.84 -10.63
CA ALA A 204 3.40 0.58 -11.20
C ALA A 204 2.47 -0.59 -10.86
N ALA A 205 2.02 -0.71 -9.61
CA ALA A 205 1.05 -1.72 -9.21
C ALA A 205 -0.27 -1.53 -9.97
N LEU A 206 -0.85 -0.34 -9.98
CA LEU A 206 -2.09 -0.02 -10.68
C LEU A 206 -2.01 -0.38 -12.17
N LYS A 207 -0.92 -0.01 -12.84
CA LYS A 207 -0.68 -0.34 -14.25
C LYS A 207 -0.67 -1.85 -14.48
N LYS A 208 -0.05 -2.63 -13.59
CA LYS A 208 -0.05 -4.10 -13.66
C LYS A 208 -1.47 -4.68 -13.59
N TYR A 209 -2.38 -4.05 -12.84
CA TYR A 209 -3.78 -4.45 -12.72
C TYR A 209 -4.71 -3.78 -13.73
N GLY A 210 -4.17 -3.20 -14.79
CA GLY A 210 -4.93 -2.62 -15.90
C GLY A 210 -5.51 -1.22 -15.63
N ILE A 211 -5.15 -0.60 -14.53
CA ILE A 211 -5.61 0.74 -14.15
C ILE A 211 -4.72 1.81 -14.78
N LYS A 212 -5.36 2.78 -15.40
CA LYS A 212 -4.72 3.91 -16.06
C LYS A 212 -4.76 5.14 -15.15
N VAL A 213 -3.61 5.75 -14.91
CA VAL A 213 -3.45 7.03 -14.23
C VAL A 213 -2.50 7.88 -15.06
N ILE A 214 -2.82 9.14 -15.26
CA ILE A 214 -1.95 10.09 -15.97
C ILE A 214 -1.25 10.94 -14.92
N ASN A 215 0.07 10.79 -14.83
CA ASN A 215 0.92 11.58 -13.93
C ASN A 215 1.45 12.82 -14.67
N ASN A 216 1.01 13.99 -14.26
CA ASN A 216 1.43 15.28 -14.80
C ASN A 216 2.54 15.86 -13.92
N ASN A 217 3.76 15.32 -14.03
CA ASN A 217 4.95 15.76 -13.30
C ASN A 217 4.76 15.85 -11.78
N TYR A 218 4.03 14.91 -11.19
CA TYR A 218 3.69 14.84 -9.75
C TYR A 218 2.98 16.08 -9.19
N LYS A 219 2.51 16.97 -10.05
CA LYS A 219 1.68 18.12 -9.67
C LYS A 219 0.21 17.75 -9.67
N THR A 220 -0.21 16.96 -10.66
CA THR A 220 -1.57 16.43 -10.72
C THR A 220 -1.55 14.97 -11.20
N PHE A 221 -2.55 14.21 -10.76
CA PHE A 221 -2.79 12.86 -11.24
C PHE A 221 -4.23 12.80 -11.75
N THR A 222 -4.40 12.60 -13.07
CA THR A 222 -5.72 12.39 -13.65
C THR A 222 -6.06 10.91 -13.65
N VAL A 223 -7.19 10.58 -13.05
CA VAL A 223 -7.66 9.20 -12.86
C VAL A 223 -9.01 9.04 -13.56
N PRO A 224 -9.07 8.43 -14.76
CA PRO A 224 -10.33 8.07 -15.37
C PRO A 224 -11.17 7.20 -14.46
N GLY A 225 -12.46 7.45 -14.40
CA GLY A 225 -13.40 6.67 -13.60
C GLY A 225 -13.84 5.38 -14.30
N ARG A 226 -14.74 4.61 -13.64
CA ARG A 226 -15.34 3.36 -14.14
C ARG A 226 -14.33 2.31 -14.60
N GLN A 227 -13.11 2.35 -14.06
CA GLN A 227 -12.09 1.37 -14.38
C GLN A 227 -12.33 0.07 -13.61
N LYS A 228 -11.84 -1.02 -14.16
CA LYS A 228 -11.94 -2.35 -13.55
C LYS A 228 -10.55 -2.92 -13.36
N TYR A 229 -10.23 -3.28 -12.14
CA TYR A 229 -9.01 -3.99 -11.83
C TYR A 229 -9.07 -5.40 -12.43
N GLN A 230 -7.98 -5.83 -13.04
CA GLN A 230 -7.86 -7.16 -13.66
C GLN A 230 -7.15 -8.11 -12.70
N CYS A 231 -7.76 -9.27 -12.41
CA CYS A 231 -7.12 -10.29 -11.58
C CYS A 231 -5.86 -10.85 -12.27
N ARG A 232 -4.86 -11.20 -11.47
CA ARG A 232 -3.59 -11.74 -11.96
C ARG A 232 -2.82 -12.49 -10.90
N SER A 233 -1.87 -13.32 -11.35
CA SER A 233 -0.79 -13.81 -10.50
C SER A 233 0.37 -12.82 -10.52
N ALA A 234 0.91 -12.49 -9.35
CA ALA A 234 2.05 -11.60 -9.17
C ALA A 234 3.04 -12.19 -8.18
N VAL A 235 4.29 -11.79 -8.31
CA VAL A 235 5.34 -12.12 -7.36
C VAL A 235 5.88 -10.82 -6.79
N VAL A 236 5.92 -10.70 -5.47
CA VAL A 236 6.44 -9.50 -4.81
C VAL A 236 7.95 -9.51 -4.90
N GLU A 237 8.53 -8.42 -5.36
CA GLU A 237 9.98 -8.23 -5.47
C GLU A 237 10.67 -8.11 -4.12
N GLY A 238 12.00 -8.24 -4.10
CA GLY A 238 12.84 -8.00 -2.93
C GLY A 238 12.75 -6.53 -2.47
N ASP A 239 12.92 -6.32 -1.16
CA ASP A 239 12.87 -4.99 -0.55
C ASP A 239 14.22 -4.26 -0.70
N TRP A 240 14.28 -3.30 -1.60
CA TRP A 240 15.46 -2.48 -1.82
C TRP A 240 15.90 -1.67 -0.59
N SER A 241 14.95 -1.28 0.27
CA SER A 241 15.27 -0.59 1.52
C SER A 241 16.03 -1.51 2.48
N GLN A 242 15.68 -2.79 2.51
CA GLN A 242 16.42 -3.81 3.27
C GLN A 242 17.74 -4.18 2.59
N ALA A 243 17.77 -4.22 1.25
CA ALA A 243 18.97 -4.50 0.48
C ALA A 243 20.05 -3.44 0.72
N ALA A 244 19.69 -2.18 0.92
CA ALA A 244 20.62 -1.06 1.11
C ALA A 244 21.60 -1.28 2.26
N PHE A 245 21.19 -1.89 3.36
CA PHE A 245 22.06 -2.22 4.49
C PHE A 245 23.16 -3.21 4.10
N TRP A 246 22.82 -4.21 3.30
CA TRP A 246 23.77 -5.21 2.82
C TRP A 246 24.69 -4.68 1.74
N LEU A 247 24.18 -3.79 0.88
CA LEU A 247 25.01 -3.08 -0.11
C LEU A 247 26.04 -2.21 0.60
N ALA A 248 25.64 -1.43 1.60
CA ALA A 248 26.56 -0.63 2.40
C ALA A 248 27.60 -1.51 3.11
N ALA A 249 27.20 -2.63 3.70
CA ALA A 249 28.12 -3.56 4.35
C ALA A 249 29.12 -4.17 3.36
N GLY A 250 28.68 -4.49 2.12
CA GLY A 250 29.55 -4.96 1.04
C GLY A 250 30.59 -3.93 0.61
N CYS A 251 30.20 -2.64 0.56
CA CYS A 251 31.12 -1.54 0.21
C CYS A 251 32.19 -1.26 1.28
N LEU A 252 31.89 -1.54 2.55
CA LEU A 252 32.82 -1.24 3.65
C LEU A 252 33.98 -2.21 3.77
N ASN A 253 33.81 -3.47 3.61
CA ASN A 253 34.86 -4.50 3.59
C ASN A 253 34.25 -5.91 3.46
N GLY A 254 33.27 -6.10 2.58
CA GLY A 254 32.56 -7.37 2.46
C GLY A 254 32.54 -7.91 1.05
N ASN A 255 32.36 -9.23 0.94
CA ASN A 255 32.01 -9.89 -0.32
C ASN A 255 30.59 -10.44 -0.21
N ILE A 256 29.60 -9.57 -0.47
CA ILE A 256 28.19 -9.88 -0.30
C ILE A 256 27.53 -9.99 -1.66
N ILE A 257 26.89 -11.12 -1.91
CA ILE A 257 26.02 -11.35 -3.07
C ILE A 257 24.57 -11.21 -2.62
N LEU A 258 23.84 -10.28 -3.22
CA LEU A 258 22.41 -10.13 -2.94
C LEU A 258 21.59 -10.90 -3.97
N SER A 259 20.70 -11.75 -3.48
CA SER A 259 19.65 -12.36 -4.29
C SER A 259 18.37 -11.56 -4.11
N LEU A 260 18.00 -10.80 -5.13
CA LEU A 260 16.72 -10.11 -5.26
C LEU A 260 15.84 -10.98 -6.16
N ILE A 261 14.93 -11.75 -5.58
CA ILE A 261 14.01 -12.59 -6.33
C ILE A 261 13.08 -11.66 -7.14
N HIS A 262 13.12 -11.78 -8.47
CA HIS A 262 12.37 -10.99 -9.43
C HIS A 262 12.60 -9.47 -9.33
N ILE A 263 13.56 -9.00 -10.11
CA ILE A 263 13.70 -7.59 -10.45
C ILE A 263 12.69 -7.36 -11.57
N SER A 264 11.53 -6.77 -11.26
CA SER A 264 10.75 -6.11 -12.30
C SER A 264 11.60 -4.93 -12.77
N GLU A 265 11.82 -4.81 -14.07
CA GLU A 265 12.73 -3.90 -14.76
C GLU A 265 13.23 -2.67 -13.96
N PRO A 266 14.54 -2.37 -13.97
CA PRO A 266 15.10 -1.29 -13.18
C PRO A 266 14.57 0.05 -13.68
N THR A 267 13.55 0.56 -13.05
CA THR A 267 13.21 1.97 -13.14
C THR A 267 14.22 2.75 -12.31
N ARG A 268 15.35 3.02 -12.91
CA ARG A 268 16.54 3.79 -12.52
C ARG A 268 17.73 2.96 -12.05
N HIS A 269 18.73 2.94 -12.91
CA HIS A 269 20.10 2.77 -12.48
C HIS A 269 20.45 3.86 -11.47
N LEU A 270 20.58 3.49 -10.19
CA LEU A 270 21.36 4.27 -9.24
C LEU A 270 22.82 4.14 -9.70
N ARG A 271 23.33 5.14 -10.43
CA ARG A 271 24.77 5.32 -10.55
C ARG A 271 25.26 5.78 -9.18
N ILE A 272 25.95 4.90 -8.48
CA ILE A 272 26.84 5.29 -7.39
C ILE A 272 28.12 5.75 -8.08
N SER A 273 28.33 7.06 -8.15
CA SER A 273 29.62 7.70 -8.45
C SER A 273 30.34 7.96 -7.17
#